data_24260fe323959177e9c0ddf1b4d00343
#
_entry.id   24260fe323959177e9c0ddf1b4d00343
#
_cell.length_a   1.000
_cell.length_b   1.000
_cell.length_c   1.000
_cell.angle_alpha   90.00
_cell.angle_beta   90.00
_cell.angle_gamma   90.00
#
_symmetry.space_group_name_H-M   'P 1'
#
loop_
_entity.id
_entity.type
_entity.pdbx_description
1 polymer ?
#
loop_
_entity_poly.entity_id
_entity_poly.type
_entity_poly.pdbx_seq_one_letter_code
_entity_poly.pdbx_strand_id
1 'polypeptide(L)'
;RENLLINKASQASYLALKNTADQAVDGEAECAEALAELGTFTVVILGMGDDGHTASLFPGSDALAAGLDMNSGRDCIAVTPHHAPHQRMSLTLPRLLNSQQIVIHISGASKQQVLSQAEAGDDVMELPIRSILQQQQTPLVIYWAK
;
A
#
# COMPACT_ATOMS: atom_id res chain seq x y z
N ARG A 1 4.27 19.05 -3.09
CA ARG A 1 5.65 19.62 -3.12
C ARG A 1 5.78 20.74 -2.11
N GLU A 2 4.86 21.68 -2.04
CA GLU A 2 4.95 22.89 -1.18
C GLU A 2 5.12 22.60 0.31
N ASN A 3 4.59 21.48 0.81
CA ASN A 3 4.62 21.14 2.24
C ASN A 3 5.66 20.08 2.62
N LEU A 4 6.18 19.33 1.65
CA LEU A 4 7.10 18.22 1.93
C LEU A 4 8.49 18.46 1.36
N LEU A 5 8.60 18.88 0.08
CA LEU A 5 9.88 19.04 -0.60
C LEU A 5 10.41 20.48 -0.42
N ILE A 6 10.57 20.89 0.84
CA ILE A 6 11.08 22.20 1.24
C ILE A 6 12.26 22.06 2.22
N ASN A 7 13.01 23.10 2.43
CA ASN A 7 14.14 23.17 3.34
C ASN A 7 15.14 22.01 3.10
N LYS A 8 15.40 21.18 4.09
CA LYS A 8 16.34 20.06 4.01
C LYS A 8 15.86 18.94 3.04
N ALA A 9 14.57 18.83 2.79
CA ALA A 9 13.99 17.88 1.84
C ALA A 9 13.88 18.41 0.41
N SER A 10 14.35 19.63 0.12
CA SER A 10 14.23 20.25 -1.21
C SER A 10 14.97 19.48 -2.31
N GLN A 11 15.97 18.69 -1.97
CA GLN A 11 16.76 17.86 -2.89
C GLN A 11 16.18 16.45 -3.07
N ALA A 12 15.09 16.08 -2.34
CA ALA A 12 14.49 14.78 -2.47
C ALA A 12 13.76 14.63 -3.80
N SER A 13 13.92 13.48 -4.43
CA SER A 13 13.15 13.08 -5.60
C SER A 13 11.75 12.64 -5.18
N TYR A 14 10.77 12.85 -6.05
CA TYR A 14 9.39 12.44 -5.84
C TYR A 14 8.90 11.64 -7.05
N LEU A 15 8.50 10.40 -6.80
CA LEU A 15 7.87 9.54 -7.80
C LEU A 15 6.37 9.43 -7.46
N ALA A 16 5.53 9.91 -8.39
CA ALA A 16 4.08 9.75 -8.28
C ALA A 16 3.68 8.42 -8.92
N LEU A 17 2.85 7.64 -8.22
CA LEU A 17 2.25 6.42 -8.82
C LEU A 17 1.21 6.77 -9.89
N LYS A 18 0.50 7.89 -9.71
CA LYS A 18 -0.41 8.42 -10.74
C LYS A 18 0.40 9.15 -11.81
N ASN A 19 0.24 8.72 -13.05
CA ASN A 19 0.76 9.37 -14.27
C ASN A 19 -0.35 10.07 -15.06
N THR A 20 -0.12 10.36 -16.32
CA THR A 20 -1.04 11.10 -17.21
C THR A 20 -2.08 10.21 -17.89
N ALA A 21 -2.05 8.88 -17.69
CA ALA A 21 -3.02 7.96 -18.27
C ALA A 21 -4.44 8.24 -17.75
N ASP A 22 -5.42 8.15 -18.64
CA ASP A 22 -6.83 8.38 -18.32
C ASP A 22 -7.38 7.28 -17.42
N GLN A 23 -7.00 6.03 -17.66
CA GLN A 23 -7.35 4.87 -16.86
C GLN A 23 -6.11 4.37 -16.10
N ALA A 24 -6.30 3.91 -14.85
CA ALA A 24 -5.19 3.43 -14.04
C ALA A 24 -4.46 2.24 -14.69
N VAL A 25 -5.19 1.34 -15.37
CA VAL A 25 -4.61 0.18 -16.04
C VAL A 25 -3.66 0.58 -17.19
N ASP A 26 -3.96 1.64 -17.90
CA ASP A 26 -3.12 2.13 -19.00
C ASP A 26 -1.80 2.75 -18.48
N GLY A 27 -1.78 3.13 -17.20
CA GLY A 27 -0.62 3.70 -16.53
C GLY A 27 0.28 2.68 -15.83
N GLU A 28 -0.10 1.39 -15.77
CA GLU A 28 0.67 0.37 -15.04
C GLU A 28 2.10 0.21 -15.55
N ALA A 29 2.30 0.15 -16.87
CA ALA A 29 3.61 -0.08 -17.47
C ALA A 29 4.59 1.05 -17.11
N GLU A 30 4.19 2.31 -17.29
CA GLU A 30 5.01 3.47 -16.93
C GLU A 30 5.32 3.51 -15.44
N CYS A 31 4.33 3.18 -14.60
CA CYS A 31 4.52 3.10 -13.15
C CYS A 31 5.51 1.99 -12.78
N ALA A 32 5.42 0.82 -13.40
CA ALA A 32 6.32 -0.30 -13.16
C ALA A 32 7.76 0.02 -13.58
N GLU A 33 7.95 0.64 -14.74
CA GLU A 33 9.28 1.10 -15.20
C GLU A 33 9.90 2.09 -14.19
N ALA A 34 9.13 3.07 -13.74
CA ALA A 34 9.61 4.03 -12.76
C ALA A 34 9.95 3.41 -11.39
N LEU A 35 9.21 2.38 -10.98
CA LEU A 35 9.46 1.64 -9.74
C LEU A 35 10.67 0.70 -9.86
N ALA A 36 10.94 0.15 -11.04
CA ALA A 36 12.08 -0.74 -11.28
C ALA A 36 13.43 -0.04 -11.05
N GLU A 37 13.50 1.29 -11.26
CA GLU A 37 14.69 2.10 -10.96
C GLU A 37 14.95 2.23 -9.44
N LEU A 38 13.97 1.90 -8.61
CA LEU A 38 14.08 1.96 -7.16
C LEU A 38 14.48 0.60 -6.60
N GLY A 39 15.56 0.56 -5.83
CA GLY A 39 15.96 -0.62 -5.06
C GLY A 39 14.99 -0.94 -3.92
N THR A 40 15.47 -1.67 -2.91
CA THR A 40 14.75 -1.93 -1.66
C THR A 40 14.41 -0.63 -0.94
N PHE A 41 13.17 -0.46 -0.54
CA PHE A 41 12.74 0.70 0.23
C PHE A 41 13.38 0.70 1.62
N THR A 42 13.83 1.85 2.10
CA THR A 42 14.31 1.97 3.48
C THR A 42 13.14 1.85 4.46
N VAL A 43 12.04 2.55 4.19
CA VAL A 43 10.83 2.53 5.03
C VAL A 43 9.59 2.60 4.16
N VAL A 44 8.62 1.76 4.46
CA VAL A 44 7.27 1.84 3.92
C VAL A 44 6.32 2.27 5.04
N ILE A 45 5.60 3.36 4.85
CA ILE A 45 4.60 3.85 5.81
C ILE A 45 3.21 3.59 5.22
N LEU A 46 2.41 2.82 5.95
CA LEU A 46 1.07 2.41 5.55
C LEU A 46 0.02 2.97 6.52
N GLY A 47 -1.11 3.36 5.97
CA GLY A 47 -2.35 3.50 6.71
C GLY A 47 -3.20 2.24 6.62
N MET A 48 -4.34 2.26 7.32
CA MET A 48 -5.35 1.20 7.24
C MET A 48 -6.74 1.83 7.11
N GLY A 49 -7.57 1.33 6.20
CA GLY A 49 -8.98 1.70 6.07
C GLY A 49 -9.85 1.13 7.20
N ASP A 50 -11.07 1.62 7.35
CA ASP A 50 -12.06 1.02 8.26
C ASP A 50 -12.58 -0.33 7.74
N ASP A 51 -12.38 -0.60 6.46
CA ASP A 51 -12.60 -1.87 5.78
C ASP A 51 -11.36 -2.78 5.75
N GLY A 52 -10.30 -2.40 6.46
CA GLY A 52 -9.05 -3.16 6.53
C GLY A 52 -8.16 -3.08 5.29
N HIS A 53 -8.48 -2.21 4.30
CA HIS A 53 -7.55 -2.01 3.18
C HIS A 53 -6.25 -1.35 3.65
N THR A 54 -5.17 -1.62 2.93
CA THR A 54 -3.90 -0.89 3.05
C THR A 54 -3.34 -0.60 1.67
N ALA A 55 -2.50 0.45 1.53
CA ALA A 55 -2.18 1.02 0.22
C ALA A 55 -3.49 1.30 -0.56
N SER A 56 -3.66 0.69 -1.74
CA SER A 56 -4.97 0.63 -2.41
C SER A 56 -5.42 -0.83 -2.68
N LEU A 57 -5.04 -1.74 -1.80
CA LEU A 57 -5.47 -3.15 -1.81
C LEU A 57 -6.79 -3.25 -1.03
N PHE A 58 -7.91 -3.11 -1.74
CA PHE A 58 -9.25 -3.05 -1.16
C PHE A 58 -9.90 -4.43 -1.10
N PRO A 59 -10.61 -4.77 0.00
CA PRO A 59 -11.40 -5.98 0.04
C PRO A 59 -12.47 -5.98 -1.07
N GLY A 60 -12.70 -7.14 -1.67
CA GLY A 60 -13.66 -7.32 -2.75
C GLY A 60 -13.23 -6.76 -4.11
N SER A 61 -12.11 -6.05 -4.23
CA SER A 61 -11.59 -5.60 -5.52
C SER A 61 -11.12 -6.78 -6.37
N ASP A 62 -11.43 -6.77 -7.66
CA ASP A 62 -11.00 -7.80 -8.63
C ASP A 62 -9.47 -7.90 -8.72
N ALA A 63 -8.76 -6.80 -8.45
CA ALA A 63 -7.30 -6.74 -8.47
C ALA A 63 -6.65 -7.24 -7.18
N LEU A 64 -7.42 -7.48 -6.08
CA LEU A 64 -6.86 -7.77 -4.76
C LEU A 64 -6.00 -9.04 -4.78
N ALA A 65 -6.49 -10.14 -5.33
CA ALA A 65 -5.77 -11.41 -5.36
C ALA A 65 -4.41 -11.26 -6.08
N ALA A 66 -4.40 -10.58 -7.24
CA ALA A 66 -3.17 -10.33 -7.99
C ALA A 66 -2.23 -9.34 -7.26
N GLY A 67 -2.78 -8.37 -6.53
CA GLY A 67 -2.01 -7.43 -5.72
C GLY A 67 -1.36 -8.05 -4.49
N LEU A 68 -1.93 -9.14 -3.97
CA LEU A 68 -1.41 -9.90 -2.83
C LEU A 68 -0.50 -11.07 -3.25
N ASP A 69 -0.50 -11.46 -4.53
CA ASP A 69 0.29 -12.59 -5.01
C ASP A 69 1.80 -12.30 -4.98
N MET A 70 2.49 -12.98 -4.07
CA MET A 70 3.94 -12.87 -3.89
C MET A 70 4.76 -13.29 -5.11
N ASN A 71 4.17 -14.05 -6.03
CA ASN A 71 4.81 -14.55 -7.25
C ASN A 71 4.39 -13.78 -8.51
N SER A 72 3.62 -12.69 -8.36
CA SER A 72 3.10 -11.92 -9.50
C SER A 72 4.18 -11.28 -10.37
N GLY A 73 5.37 -11.03 -9.81
CA GLY A 73 6.44 -10.27 -10.47
C GLY A 73 6.08 -8.81 -10.74
N ARG A 74 5.01 -8.30 -10.14
CA ARG A 74 4.53 -6.93 -10.32
C ARG A 74 4.91 -6.04 -9.16
N ASP A 75 5.38 -4.82 -9.45
CA ASP A 75 5.63 -3.78 -8.44
C ASP A 75 4.39 -2.94 -8.14
N CYS A 76 3.52 -2.75 -9.13
CA CYS A 76 2.28 -2.00 -8.99
C CYS A 76 1.11 -2.68 -9.71
N ILE A 77 -0.09 -2.24 -9.38
CA ILE A 77 -1.34 -2.75 -9.96
C ILE A 77 -2.41 -1.66 -9.95
N ALA A 78 -3.16 -1.57 -11.05
CA ALA A 78 -4.35 -0.74 -11.11
C ALA A 78 -5.50 -1.38 -10.33
N VAL A 79 -6.20 -0.59 -9.55
CA VAL A 79 -7.29 -1.04 -8.70
C VAL A 79 -8.52 -0.17 -8.95
N THR A 80 -9.66 -0.82 -9.18
CA THR A 80 -10.97 -0.16 -9.20
C THR A 80 -11.73 -0.59 -7.94
N PRO A 81 -11.79 0.27 -6.91
CA PRO A 81 -12.51 -0.06 -5.68
C PRO A 81 -14.01 -0.09 -5.94
N HIS A 82 -14.74 -1.03 -5.32
CA HIS A 82 -16.20 -1.12 -5.46
C HIS A 82 -16.94 0.03 -4.77
N HIS A 83 -16.36 0.59 -3.70
CA HIS A 83 -17.01 1.59 -2.85
C HIS A 83 -16.30 2.94 -2.81
N ALA A 84 -15.27 3.17 -3.64
CA ALA A 84 -14.58 4.44 -3.74
C ALA A 84 -14.69 5.01 -5.18
N PRO A 85 -14.80 6.34 -5.32
CA PRO A 85 -15.22 6.96 -6.58
C PRO A 85 -14.18 6.96 -7.70
N HIS A 86 -12.92 6.60 -7.41
CA HIS A 86 -11.82 6.73 -8.37
C HIS A 86 -10.98 5.47 -8.45
N GLN A 87 -10.49 5.19 -9.65
CA GLN A 87 -9.43 4.22 -9.86
C GLN A 87 -8.16 4.62 -9.11
N ARG A 88 -7.37 3.63 -8.74
CA ARG A 88 -6.12 3.79 -7.99
C ARG A 88 -4.98 3.06 -8.69
N MET A 89 -3.76 3.53 -8.46
CA MET A 89 -2.55 2.74 -8.62
C MET A 89 -2.07 2.33 -7.22
N SER A 90 -1.82 1.06 -7.00
CA SER A 90 -1.29 0.53 -5.74
C SER A 90 0.07 -0.10 -5.94
N LEU A 91 0.92 -0.04 -4.94
CA LEU A 91 2.01 -1.00 -4.82
C LEU A 91 1.43 -2.37 -4.47
N THR A 92 2.04 -3.43 -4.98
CA THR A 92 1.69 -4.82 -4.66
C THR A 92 2.32 -5.26 -3.34
N LEU A 93 1.83 -6.35 -2.77
CA LEU A 93 2.41 -6.92 -1.54
C LEU A 93 3.90 -7.24 -1.68
N PRO A 94 4.38 -7.93 -2.74
CA PRO A 94 5.81 -8.18 -2.90
C PRO A 94 6.63 -6.89 -2.94
N ARG A 95 6.12 -5.81 -3.56
CA ARG A 95 6.82 -4.53 -3.59
C ARG A 95 6.85 -3.84 -2.24
N LEU A 96 5.77 -3.88 -1.48
CA LEU A 96 5.72 -3.35 -0.11
C LEU A 96 6.68 -4.08 0.82
N LEU A 97 6.76 -5.42 0.71
CA LEU A 97 7.66 -6.24 1.51
C LEU A 97 9.12 -6.14 1.09
N ASN A 98 9.43 -5.66 -0.12
CA ASN A 98 10.80 -5.33 -0.51
C ASN A 98 11.24 -4.02 0.16
N SER A 99 11.27 -4.05 1.48
CA SER A 99 11.63 -2.91 2.35
C SER A 99 12.39 -3.36 3.59
N GLN A 100 13.16 -2.44 4.18
CA GLN A 100 13.91 -2.70 5.41
C GLN A 100 13.03 -2.58 6.65
N GLN A 101 11.96 -1.76 6.57
CA GLN A 101 11.04 -1.51 7.67
C GLN A 101 9.65 -1.16 7.12
N ILE A 102 8.61 -1.75 7.72
CA ILE A 102 7.22 -1.32 7.51
C ILE A 102 6.71 -0.65 8.78
N VAL A 103 6.03 0.46 8.61
CA VAL A 103 5.34 1.19 9.67
C VAL A 103 3.86 1.27 9.33
N ILE A 104 2.99 0.76 10.18
CA ILE A 104 1.55 1.04 10.14
C ILE A 104 1.29 2.24 11.04
N HIS A 105 0.73 3.30 10.48
CA HIS A 105 0.38 4.52 11.20
C HIS A 105 -1.13 4.76 11.13
N ILE A 106 -1.80 4.63 12.27
CA ILE A 106 -3.25 4.73 12.40
C ILE A 106 -3.65 5.59 13.61
N SER A 107 -4.86 6.15 13.56
CA SER A 107 -5.39 6.95 14.68
C SER A 107 -6.89 6.71 14.87
N GLY A 108 -7.34 6.92 16.10
CA GLY A 108 -8.74 6.78 16.49
C GLY A 108 -9.12 5.36 16.91
N ALA A 109 -10.25 5.28 17.64
CA ALA A 109 -10.76 4.02 18.21
C ALA A 109 -11.26 3.04 17.14
N SER A 110 -11.85 3.54 16.02
CA SER A 110 -12.30 2.68 14.93
C SER A 110 -11.14 1.89 14.31
N LYS A 111 -10.00 2.53 14.08
CA LYS A 111 -8.81 1.86 13.55
C LYS A 111 -8.24 0.82 14.52
N GLN A 112 -8.29 1.10 15.82
CA GLN A 112 -7.88 0.13 16.83
C GLN A 112 -8.78 -1.12 16.81
N GLN A 113 -10.10 -0.94 16.63
CA GLN A 113 -11.03 -2.07 16.52
C GLN A 113 -10.75 -2.92 15.28
N VAL A 114 -10.55 -2.27 14.12
CA VAL A 114 -10.21 -3.00 12.87
C VAL A 114 -8.87 -3.73 13.01
N LEU A 115 -7.87 -3.11 13.65
CA LEU A 115 -6.59 -3.77 13.92
C LEU A 115 -6.79 -5.04 14.77
N SER A 116 -7.56 -4.94 15.86
CA SER A 116 -7.84 -6.10 16.72
C SER A 116 -8.59 -7.21 15.98
N GLN A 117 -9.52 -6.86 15.07
CA GLN A 117 -10.20 -7.83 14.20
C GLN A 117 -9.23 -8.47 13.20
N ALA A 118 -8.30 -7.69 12.66
CA ALA A 118 -7.31 -8.20 11.73
C ALA A 118 -6.36 -9.19 12.41
N GLU A 119 -5.93 -8.90 13.64
CA GLU A 119 -5.07 -9.79 14.45
C GLU A 119 -5.77 -11.09 14.86
N ALA A 120 -7.10 -11.08 15.00
CA ALA A 120 -7.88 -12.24 15.40
C ALA A 120 -8.25 -13.21 14.27
N GLY A 121 -8.01 -12.86 13.00
CA GLY A 121 -8.37 -13.67 11.84
C GLY A 121 -7.22 -13.82 10.85
N ASP A 122 -7.43 -14.62 9.80
CA ASP A 122 -6.40 -14.98 8.83
C ASP A 122 -6.77 -14.71 7.36
N ASP A 123 -8.06 -14.45 7.06
CA ASP A 123 -8.50 -14.19 5.69
C ASP A 123 -8.03 -12.81 5.19
N VAL A 124 -6.96 -12.82 4.38
CA VAL A 124 -6.39 -11.62 3.77
C VAL A 124 -7.30 -10.98 2.71
N MET A 125 -8.27 -11.73 2.18
CA MET A 125 -9.23 -11.20 1.22
C MET A 125 -10.33 -10.39 1.90
N GLU A 126 -10.65 -10.74 3.15
CA GLU A 126 -11.60 -9.99 4.00
C GLU A 126 -10.98 -8.70 4.52
N LEU A 127 -9.78 -8.77 5.10
CA LEU A 127 -9.03 -7.63 5.63
C LEU A 127 -7.60 -7.63 5.08
N PRO A 128 -7.32 -6.94 3.96
CA PRO A 128 -6.02 -6.97 3.30
C PRO A 128 -4.83 -6.58 4.16
N ILE A 129 -5.03 -5.78 5.21
CA ILE A 129 -3.99 -5.43 6.19
C ILE A 129 -3.38 -6.67 6.85
N ARG A 130 -4.12 -7.79 6.93
CA ARG A 130 -3.62 -9.07 7.48
C ARG A 130 -2.38 -9.56 6.72
N SER A 131 -2.29 -9.30 5.42
CA SER A 131 -1.11 -9.65 4.63
C SER A 131 0.17 -8.96 5.11
N ILE A 132 0.05 -7.76 5.69
CA ILE A 132 1.17 -7.03 6.29
C ILE A 132 1.39 -7.47 7.74
N LEU A 133 0.33 -7.78 8.50
CA LEU A 133 0.44 -8.17 9.91
C LEU A 133 1.04 -9.57 10.08
N GLN A 134 0.74 -10.49 9.18
CA GLN A 134 1.10 -11.92 9.29
C GLN A 134 2.42 -12.28 8.59
N GLN A 135 2.96 -11.39 7.75
CA GLN A 135 4.23 -11.63 7.08
C GLN A 135 5.40 -11.65 8.09
N GLN A 136 6.46 -12.38 7.76
CA GLN A 136 7.66 -12.50 8.61
C GLN A 136 8.95 -12.09 7.88
N GLN A 137 8.81 -11.46 6.72
CA GLN A 137 9.92 -11.09 5.85
C GLN A 137 10.54 -9.75 6.25
N THR A 138 9.71 -8.78 6.61
CA THR A 138 10.11 -7.39 6.88
C THR A 138 9.71 -6.97 8.28
N PRO A 139 10.59 -6.36 9.07
CA PRO A 139 10.24 -5.82 10.39
C PRO A 139 9.05 -4.86 10.32
N LEU A 140 8.10 -5.05 11.24
CA LEU A 140 6.87 -4.26 11.31
C LEU A 140 6.77 -3.52 12.64
N VAL A 141 6.39 -2.25 12.59
CA VAL A 141 6.04 -1.44 13.77
C VAL A 141 4.68 -0.79 13.54
N ILE A 142 3.84 -0.79 14.57
CA ILE A 142 2.52 -0.16 14.54
C ILE A 142 2.53 1.04 15.48
N TYR A 143 2.19 2.21 14.94
CA TYR A 143 1.93 3.43 15.71
C TYR A 143 0.45 3.74 15.69
N TRP A 144 -0.14 3.79 16.87
CA TRP A 144 -1.53 4.19 17.07
C TRP A 144 -1.61 5.39 18.02
N ALA A 145 -2.49 6.33 17.70
CA ALA A 145 -2.83 7.46 18.55
C ALA A 145 -4.37 7.57 18.70
N LYS A 146 -4.81 8.14 19.82
CA LYS A 146 -6.23 8.44 20.08
C LYS A 146 -6.75 9.51 19.13
#